data_ce10e6420593bd52ced6e1759ae0842b
#
_entry.id   ce10e6420593bd52ced6e1759ae0842b
#
_cell.length_a   1.000
_cell.length_b   1.000
_cell.length_c   1.000
_cell.angle_alpha   90.00
_cell.angle_beta   90.00
_cell.angle_gamma   90.00
#
_symmetry.space_group_name_H-M   'P 1'
#
loop_
_entity.id
_entity.type
_entity.pdbx_description
1 polymer ?
#
loop_
_entity_poly.entity_id
_entity_poly.type
_entity_poly.pdbx_seq_one_letter_code
_entity_poly.pdbx_strand_id
1 'polypeptide(L)'
;MKKNIVIFVLALITFGTVLTVKYSDKLLYFYNVSSLKKLDTNDLKSLTKQEGTHIVYIGRPTCEYCIDFVPKLNKVVKETNLEVNYYDTDKNRKDLQMTELLTELNVETVPTVIVVKDKTVVKQINPTKLSAIDLENEFLKYN
;
A
#
# COMPACT_ATOMS: atom_id res chain seq x y z
N MET A 1 19.06 -5.17 -44.73
CA MET A 1 18.92 -3.86 -44.04
C MET A 1 17.50 -3.58 -43.61
N LYS A 2 16.47 -3.59 -44.49
CA LYS A 2 15.06 -3.27 -44.12
C LYS A 2 14.49 -4.15 -42.97
N LYS A 3 14.76 -5.45 -42.96
CA LYS A 3 14.27 -6.40 -41.94
C LYS A 3 14.82 -6.07 -40.53
N ASN A 4 16.09 -5.68 -40.42
CA ASN A 4 16.71 -5.32 -39.16
C ASN A 4 16.16 -3.97 -38.59
N ILE A 5 15.84 -3.03 -39.49
CA ILE A 5 15.22 -1.76 -39.11
C ILE A 5 13.81 -2.00 -38.53
N VAL A 6 13.03 -2.86 -39.20
CA VAL A 6 11.67 -3.20 -38.72
C VAL A 6 11.72 -3.86 -37.33
N ILE A 7 12.63 -4.80 -37.12
CA ILE A 7 12.82 -5.45 -35.80
C ILE A 7 13.20 -4.41 -34.72
N PHE A 8 14.11 -3.51 -35.06
CA PHE A 8 14.55 -2.47 -34.12
C PHE A 8 13.41 -1.49 -33.76
N VAL A 9 12.60 -1.08 -34.74
CA VAL A 9 11.43 -0.22 -34.53
C VAL A 9 10.39 -0.91 -33.67
N LEU A 10 10.10 -2.20 -33.91
CA LEU A 10 9.17 -2.98 -33.09
C LEU A 10 9.67 -3.12 -31.64
N ALA A 11 10.96 -3.35 -31.46
CA ALA A 11 11.58 -3.43 -30.13
C ALA A 11 11.47 -2.10 -29.37
N LEU A 12 11.65 -0.96 -30.04
CA LEU A 12 11.47 0.37 -29.42
C LEU A 12 10.01 0.64 -29.05
N ILE A 13 9.05 0.25 -29.89
CA ILE A 13 7.62 0.42 -29.59
C ILE A 13 7.22 -0.42 -28.38
N THR A 14 7.63 -1.69 -28.35
CA THR A 14 7.32 -2.58 -27.20
C THR A 14 7.97 -2.10 -25.91
N PHE A 15 9.21 -1.63 -25.97
CA PHE A 15 9.90 -1.06 -24.81
C PHE A 15 9.22 0.22 -24.31
N GLY A 16 8.82 1.11 -25.24
CA GLY A 16 8.09 2.33 -24.92
C GLY A 16 6.74 2.05 -24.24
N THR A 17 5.98 1.07 -24.75
CA THR A 17 4.69 0.70 -24.16
C THR A 17 4.83 0.12 -22.76
N VAL A 18 5.82 -0.74 -22.51
CA VAL A 18 6.08 -1.30 -21.15
C VAL A 18 6.46 -0.22 -20.17
N LEU A 19 7.26 0.77 -20.57
CA LEU A 19 7.62 1.89 -19.69
C LEU A 19 6.41 2.76 -19.34
N THR A 20 5.55 3.05 -20.32
CA THR A 20 4.36 3.88 -20.08
C THR A 20 3.36 3.20 -19.14
N VAL A 21 3.13 1.89 -19.26
CA VAL A 21 2.25 1.12 -18.37
C VAL A 21 2.79 1.16 -16.94
N LYS A 22 4.05 0.81 -16.70
CA LYS A 22 4.65 0.85 -15.35
C LYS A 22 4.63 2.24 -14.70
N TYR A 23 4.79 3.29 -15.50
CA TYR A 23 4.72 4.65 -14.99
C TYR A 23 3.29 5.04 -14.62
N SER A 24 2.31 4.62 -15.42
CA SER A 24 0.88 4.82 -15.16
C SER A 24 0.43 4.15 -13.85
N ASP A 25 0.82 2.89 -13.62
CA ASP A 25 0.46 2.13 -12.41
C ASP A 25 0.99 2.80 -11.14
N LYS A 26 2.24 3.28 -11.19
CA LYS A 26 2.86 4.00 -10.08
C LYS A 26 2.16 5.33 -9.79
N LEU A 27 1.80 6.08 -10.84
CA LEU A 27 1.07 7.33 -10.70
C LEU A 27 -0.32 7.10 -10.10
N LEU A 28 -1.03 6.07 -10.57
CA LEU A 28 -2.33 5.66 -10.05
C LEU A 28 -2.24 5.22 -8.59
N TYR A 29 -1.18 4.49 -8.23
CA TYR A 29 -0.92 4.13 -6.83
C TYR A 29 -0.83 5.37 -5.94
N PHE A 30 0.02 6.33 -6.31
CA PHE A 30 0.18 7.57 -5.52
C PHE A 30 -1.09 8.40 -5.44
N TYR A 31 -1.88 8.44 -6.51
CA TYR A 31 -3.20 9.07 -6.49
C TYR A 31 -4.12 8.41 -5.46
N ASN A 32 -4.19 7.08 -5.43
CA ASN A 32 -5.07 6.35 -4.53
C ASN A 32 -4.66 6.46 -3.05
N VAL A 33 -3.36 6.57 -2.74
CA VAL A 33 -2.88 6.75 -1.36
C VAL A 33 -2.73 8.22 -0.96
N SER A 34 -3.09 9.17 -1.82
CA SER A 34 -2.91 10.60 -1.55
C SER A 34 -3.77 11.13 -0.42
N SER A 35 -4.95 10.54 -0.20
CA SER A 35 -5.87 10.88 0.89
C SER A 35 -5.50 10.24 2.23
N LEU A 36 -4.57 9.28 2.25
CA LEU A 36 -4.14 8.61 3.47
C LEU A 36 -3.09 9.44 4.20
N LYS A 37 -3.11 9.37 5.53
CA LYS A 37 -2.10 10.02 6.38
C LYS A 37 -0.80 9.24 6.32
N LYS A 38 0.24 9.84 5.73
CA LYS A 38 1.55 9.18 5.55
C LYS A 38 2.33 9.16 6.85
N LEU A 39 2.89 7.99 7.16
CA LEU A 39 3.75 7.76 8.32
C LEU A 39 5.18 7.48 7.87
N ASP A 40 6.14 7.95 8.65
CA ASP A 40 7.51 7.41 8.67
C ASP A 40 7.65 6.32 9.76
N THR A 41 8.84 5.77 9.97
CA THR A 41 9.07 4.70 10.94
C THR A 41 8.83 5.17 12.38
N ASN A 42 9.21 6.41 12.71
CA ASN A 42 9.00 6.97 14.05
C ASN A 42 7.51 7.25 14.30
N ASP A 43 6.81 7.75 13.27
CA ASP A 43 5.36 7.99 13.33
C ASP A 43 4.62 6.67 13.56
N LEU A 44 4.94 5.61 12.80
CA LEU A 44 4.33 4.30 12.96
C LEU A 44 4.62 3.73 14.36
N LYS A 45 5.86 3.77 14.82
CA LYS A 45 6.26 3.34 16.17
C LYS A 45 5.55 4.11 17.27
N SER A 46 5.36 5.41 17.08
CA SER A 46 4.62 6.26 18.03
C SER A 46 3.13 5.90 18.02
N LEU A 47 2.52 5.76 16.84
CA LEU A 47 1.10 5.43 16.69
C LEU A 47 0.75 4.10 17.34
N THR A 48 1.62 3.07 17.23
CA THR A 48 1.38 1.77 17.87
C THR A 48 1.43 1.81 19.40
N LYS A 49 1.83 2.93 19.99
CA LYS A 49 1.86 3.16 21.45
C LYS A 49 0.77 4.11 21.95
N GLN A 50 -0.13 4.55 21.06
CA GLN A 50 -1.24 5.42 21.40
C GLN A 50 -2.48 4.64 21.83
N GLU A 51 -3.30 5.25 22.65
CA GLU A 51 -4.66 4.79 22.98
C GLU A 51 -5.59 5.05 21.78
N GLY A 52 -6.73 4.36 21.76
CA GLY A 52 -7.72 4.45 20.68
C GLY A 52 -7.49 3.45 19.56
N THR A 53 -8.25 3.61 18.49
CA THR A 53 -8.22 2.69 17.34
C THR A 53 -7.54 3.36 16.15
N HIS A 54 -6.55 2.69 15.57
CA HIS A 54 -5.80 3.16 14.42
C HIS A 54 -5.73 2.08 13.34
N ILE A 55 -6.14 2.43 12.13
CA ILE A 55 -6.01 1.56 10.96
C ILE A 55 -4.76 1.98 10.19
N VAL A 56 -3.88 1.04 9.89
CA VAL A 56 -2.64 1.30 9.14
C VAL A 56 -2.53 0.36 7.96
N TYR A 57 -2.49 0.92 6.77
CA TYR A 57 -2.10 0.22 5.56
C TYR A 57 -0.57 0.24 5.41
N ILE A 58 0.02 -0.92 5.23
CA ILE A 58 1.46 -1.13 5.00
C ILE A 58 1.61 -1.69 3.58
N GLY A 59 2.32 -0.95 2.73
CA GLY A 59 2.47 -1.30 1.33
C GLY A 59 3.54 -0.49 0.62
N ARG A 60 3.63 -0.66 -0.72
CA ARG A 60 4.60 0.06 -1.55
C ARG A 60 4.19 0.12 -3.02
N PRO A 61 4.63 1.15 -3.77
CA PRO A 61 4.28 1.31 -5.19
C PRO A 61 4.99 0.32 -6.14
N THR A 62 5.97 -0.44 -5.66
CA THR A 62 6.68 -1.47 -6.45
C THR A 62 6.10 -2.88 -6.28
N CYS A 63 5.05 -3.03 -5.48
CA CYS A 63 4.38 -4.30 -5.23
C CYS A 63 3.10 -4.38 -6.07
N GLU A 64 3.00 -5.34 -6.96
CA GLU A 64 1.87 -5.55 -7.87
C GLU A 64 0.54 -5.70 -7.09
N TYR A 65 0.50 -6.56 -6.07
CA TYR A 65 -0.69 -6.72 -5.22
C TYR A 65 -1.06 -5.45 -4.44
N CYS A 66 -0.10 -4.59 -4.15
CA CYS A 66 -0.36 -3.30 -3.52
C CYS A 66 -1.02 -2.34 -4.52
N ILE A 67 -0.56 -2.34 -5.78
CA ILE A 67 -1.15 -1.53 -6.87
C ILE A 67 -2.60 -1.94 -7.09
N ASP A 68 -2.90 -3.23 -7.11
CA ASP A 68 -4.27 -3.76 -7.26
C ASP A 68 -5.17 -3.47 -6.04
N PHE A 69 -4.57 -3.37 -4.87
CA PHE A 69 -5.31 -3.15 -3.63
C PHE A 69 -5.71 -1.70 -3.40
N VAL A 70 -4.82 -0.73 -3.66
CA VAL A 70 -5.07 0.68 -3.26
C VAL A 70 -6.30 1.34 -3.88
N PRO A 71 -6.78 1.00 -5.09
CA PRO A 71 -8.05 1.51 -5.58
C PRO A 71 -9.26 1.09 -4.72
N LYS A 72 -9.25 -0.16 -4.22
CA LYS A 72 -10.29 -0.67 -3.32
C LYS A 72 -10.24 0.07 -1.97
N LEU A 73 -9.04 0.22 -1.42
CA LEU A 73 -8.82 0.96 -0.17
C LEU A 73 -9.30 2.40 -0.28
N ASN A 74 -8.92 3.12 -1.35
CA ASN A 74 -9.32 4.50 -1.58
C ASN A 74 -10.84 4.65 -1.69
N LYS A 75 -11.52 3.68 -2.35
CA LYS A 75 -12.97 3.64 -2.42
C LYS A 75 -13.58 3.54 -1.01
N VAL A 76 -13.16 2.55 -0.22
CA VAL A 76 -13.68 2.32 1.14
C VAL A 76 -13.44 3.55 2.03
N VAL A 77 -12.24 4.13 2.01
CA VAL A 77 -11.92 5.32 2.80
C VAL A 77 -12.83 6.50 2.44
N LYS A 78 -13.14 6.69 1.16
CA LYS A 78 -14.05 7.77 0.71
C LYS A 78 -15.50 7.54 1.09
N GLU A 79 -15.95 6.29 1.06
CA GLU A 79 -17.34 5.93 1.36
C GLU A 79 -17.61 5.92 2.87
N THR A 80 -16.63 5.51 3.69
CA THR A 80 -16.77 5.41 5.14
C THR A 80 -16.27 6.64 5.91
N ASN A 81 -15.50 7.52 5.26
CA ASN A 81 -14.80 8.63 5.88
C ASN A 81 -13.87 8.23 7.06
N LEU A 82 -13.41 6.97 7.07
CA LEU A 82 -12.48 6.45 8.08
C LEU A 82 -11.08 7.00 7.87
N GLU A 83 -10.40 7.35 8.97
CA GLU A 83 -8.99 7.70 8.92
C GLU A 83 -8.14 6.44 8.78
N VAL A 84 -7.42 6.33 7.66
CA VAL A 84 -6.45 5.26 7.43
C VAL A 84 -5.07 5.86 7.26
N ASN A 85 -4.13 5.35 8.04
CA ASN A 85 -2.72 5.71 7.96
C ASN A 85 -2.02 4.84 6.90
N TYR A 86 -0.97 5.37 6.29
CA TYR A 86 -0.21 4.68 5.26
C TYR A 86 1.29 4.68 5.56
N TYR A 87 1.87 3.49 5.64
CA TYR A 87 3.31 3.28 5.77
C TYR A 87 3.88 2.69 4.48
N ASP A 88 4.77 3.47 3.83
CA ASP A 88 5.43 3.10 2.58
C ASP A 88 6.76 2.41 2.85
N THR A 89 6.82 1.09 2.61
CA THR A 89 8.05 0.31 2.85
C THR A 89 9.16 0.60 1.83
N ASP A 90 8.86 1.16 0.65
CA ASP A 90 9.89 1.60 -0.30
C ASP A 90 10.53 2.91 0.16
N LYS A 91 9.73 3.86 0.63
CA LYS A 91 10.22 5.14 1.13
C LYS A 91 11.10 4.97 2.36
N ASN A 92 10.71 4.07 3.26
CA ASN A 92 11.40 3.82 4.52
C ASN A 92 12.47 2.71 4.45
N ARG A 93 12.77 2.18 3.25
CA ARG A 93 13.69 1.04 3.03
C ARG A 93 15.11 1.26 3.60
N LYS A 94 15.56 2.50 3.68
CA LYS A 94 16.89 2.85 4.22
C LYS A 94 16.90 3.05 5.74
N ASP A 95 15.73 3.03 6.37
CA ASP A 95 15.62 3.14 7.82
C ASP A 95 15.95 1.78 8.46
N LEU A 96 16.99 1.76 9.29
CA LEU A 96 17.45 0.54 9.95
C LEU A 96 16.45 -0.04 10.94
N GLN A 97 15.52 0.78 11.47
CA GLN A 97 14.49 0.35 12.40
C GLN A 97 13.26 -0.25 11.70
N MET A 98 13.12 -0.06 10.37
CA MET A 98 11.95 -0.55 9.64
C MET A 98 11.74 -2.05 9.81
N THR A 99 12.80 -2.85 9.61
CA THR A 99 12.71 -4.32 9.68
C THR A 99 12.33 -4.79 11.08
N GLU A 100 12.95 -4.22 12.11
CA GLU A 100 12.65 -4.53 13.51
C GLU A 100 11.19 -4.21 13.84
N LEU A 101 10.73 -2.99 13.49
CA LEU A 101 9.35 -2.55 13.73
C LEU A 101 8.32 -3.43 13.01
N LEU A 102 8.55 -3.77 11.73
CA LEU A 102 7.63 -4.65 11.00
C LEU A 102 7.60 -6.07 11.58
N THR A 103 8.73 -6.56 12.10
CA THR A 103 8.80 -7.85 12.80
C THR A 103 8.03 -7.80 14.13
N GLU A 104 8.19 -6.74 14.93
CA GLU A 104 7.40 -6.52 16.17
C GLU A 104 5.90 -6.50 15.90
N LEU A 105 5.49 -5.95 14.75
CA LEU A 105 4.10 -5.89 14.32
C LEU A 105 3.61 -7.17 13.62
N ASN A 106 4.44 -8.20 13.50
CA ASN A 106 4.21 -9.46 12.77
C ASN A 106 3.84 -9.23 11.27
N VAL A 107 4.37 -8.17 10.64
CA VAL A 107 4.13 -7.87 9.22
C VAL A 107 5.21 -8.50 8.36
N GLU A 108 4.90 -9.65 7.77
CA GLU A 108 5.83 -10.41 6.92
C GLU A 108 5.73 -10.05 5.44
N THR A 109 4.57 -9.62 4.99
CA THR A 109 4.28 -9.38 3.57
C THR A 109 3.49 -8.08 3.36
N VAL A 110 3.52 -7.56 2.12
CA VAL A 110 2.68 -6.44 1.69
C VAL A 110 1.86 -6.84 0.45
N PRO A 111 0.62 -6.35 0.31
CA PRO A 111 -0.08 -5.40 1.19
C PRO A 111 -0.55 -6.05 2.48
N THR A 112 -0.46 -5.33 3.58
CA THR A 112 -1.04 -5.71 4.87
C THR A 112 -1.75 -4.51 5.48
N VAL A 113 -2.90 -4.75 6.10
CA VAL A 113 -3.58 -3.76 6.94
C VAL A 113 -3.55 -4.28 8.38
N ILE A 114 -3.09 -3.43 9.30
CA ILE A 114 -3.18 -3.71 10.73
C ILE A 114 -4.18 -2.76 11.39
N VAL A 115 -4.87 -3.27 12.40
CA VAL A 115 -5.68 -2.47 13.31
C VAL A 115 -5.01 -2.51 14.68
N VAL A 116 -4.60 -1.35 15.14
CA VAL A 116 -4.03 -1.13 16.47
C VAL A 116 -5.13 -0.55 17.35
N LYS A 117 -5.38 -1.17 18.49
CA LYS A 117 -6.31 -0.68 19.50
C LYS A 117 -5.63 -0.70 20.85
N ASP A 118 -5.61 0.45 21.51
CA ASP A 118 -5.06 0.62 22.85
C ASP A 118 -3.66 -0.03 22.98
N LYS A 119 -2.76 0.37 22.08
CA LYS A 119 -1.34 -0.07 21.99
C LYS A 119 -1.13 -1.53 21.56
N THR A 120 -2.18 -2.22 21.12
CA THR A 120 -2.09 -3.64 20.74
C THR A 120 -2.59 -3.83 19.31
N VAL A 121 -1.85 -4.62 18.52
CA VAL A 121 -2.35 -5.06 17.19
C VAL A 121 -3.44 -6.11 17.42
N VAL A 122 -4.70 -5.69 17.28
CA VAL A 122 -5.87 -6.57 17.51
C VAL A 122 -6.31 -7.30 16.24
N LYS A 123 -5.90 -6.84 15.08
CA LYS A 123 -6.22 -7.47 13.79
C LYS A 123 -5.12 -7.22 12.78
N GLN A 124 -4.85 -8.24 12.00
CA GLN A 124 -4.05 -8.17 10.79
C GLN A 124 -4.86 -8.75 9.62
N ILE A 125 -4.87 -8.04 8.52
CA ILE A 125 -5.64 -8.37 7.33
C ILE A 125 -4.68 -8.45 6.15
N ASN A 126 -4.66 -9.60 5.45
CA ASN A 126 -4.09 -9.68 4.12
C ASN A 126 -5.22 -9.38 3.11
N PRO A 127 -5.23 -8.19 2.49
CA PRO A 127 -6.38 -7.73 1.75
C PRO A 127 -6.41 -8.20 0.28
N THR A 128 -5.47 -9.02 -0.16
CA THR A 128 -5.31 -9.39 -1.57
C THR A 128 -6.54 -10.07 -2.16
N LYS A 129 -7.28 -10.84 -1.35
CA LYS A 129 -8.46 -11.59 -1.77
C LYS A 129 -9.79 -10.93 -1.38
N LEU A 130 -9.75 -9.80 -0.66
CA LEU A 130 -10.96 -9.12 -0.20
C LEU A 130 -11.56 -8.26 -1.32
N SER A 131 -12.89 -8.29 -1.41
CA SER A 131 -13.65 -7.27 -2.15
C SER A 131 -13.64 -5.94 -1.39
N ALA A 132 -14.06 -4.84 -2.05
CA ALA A 132 -14.22 -3.57 -1.36
C ALA A 132 -15.28 -3.64 -0.24
N ILE A 133 -16.36 -4.38 -0.45
CA ILE A 133 -17.44 -4.58 0.54
C ILE A 133 -16.91 -5.35 1.76
N ASP A 134 -16.11 -6.41 1.55
CA ASP A 134 -15.55 -7.18 2.67
C ASP A 134 -14.56 -6.33 3.48
N LEU A 135 -13.77 -5.52 2.79
CA LEU A 135 -12.83 -4.60 3.42
C LEU A 135 -13.56 -3.53 4.25
N GLU A 136 -14.63 -2.95 3.70
CA GLU A 136 -15.49 -2.00 4.41
C GLU A 136 -16.09 -2.62 5.67
N ASN A 137 -16.68 -3.80 5.55
CA ASN A 137 -17.26 -4.53 6.68
C ASN A 137 -16.21 -4.84 7.76
N GLU A 138 -14.96 -5.15 7.35
CA GLU A 138 -13.87 -5.35 8.31
C GLU A 138 -13.52 -4.05 9.03
N PHE A 139 -13.42 -2.93 8.32
CA PHE A 139 -13.06 -1.63 8.92
C PHE A 139 -14.13 -1.09 9.87
N LEU A 140 -15.42 -1.24 9.53
CA LEU A 140 -16.54 -0.79 10.35
C LEU A 140 -16.64 -1.49 11.72
N LYS A 141 -16.00 -2.65 11.90
CA LYS A 141 -15.91 -3.32 13.20
C LYS A 141 -15.05 -2.56 14.22
N TYR A 142 -14.24 -1.61 13.74
CA TYR A 142 -13.24 -0.90 14.52
C TYR A 142 -13.45 0.63 14.52
N ASN A 143 -14.60 1.07 14.03
CA ASN A 143 -15.00 2.49 14.02
C ASN A 143 -15.62 2.91 15.36
#